data_9a9d3612d80f5b1a8d05dbf052194876
#
_entry.id   9a9d3612d80f5b1a8d05dbf052194876
#
_cell.length_a   1.000
_cell.length_b   1.000
_cell.length_c   1.000
_cell.angle_alpha   90.00
_cell.angle_beta   90.00
_cell.angle_gamma   90.00
#
_symmetry.space_group_name_H-M   'P 1'
#
loop_
_entity.id
_entity.type
_entity.pdbx_description
1 polymer ?
#
loop_
_entity_poly.entity_id
_entity_poly.type
_entity_poly.pdbx_seq_one_letter_code
_entity_poly.pdbx_strand_id
1 'polypeptide(L)'
;MTQIVIIHGGDSFSSYDKHLKDLKNRQLDVDRLRPNKRWKDTVIAAFPGADILTPTMPNSANAQYDEWVIWFEKIIPYFSDDVRLIGHSLGAMFLAKYLHENPLKKPVHQLILLAAGYNDSTEDYGSFMITSAKGIEKSADEVHLLHSRDDFIVPYSELAKFEADIPTAHVHAFDNKNHFLDADFPELIALLKQK
;
A
#
# COMPACT_ATOMS: atom_id res chain seq x y z
N MET A 1 -19.51 -12.44 -2.26
CA MET A 1 -18.35 -12.79 -3.11
C MET A 1 -17.20 -11.95 -2.62
N THR A 2 -16.09 -12.57 -2.28
CA THR A 2 -14.89 -11.84 -1.84
C THR A 2 -14.37 -10.92 -2.94
N GLN A 3 -14.12 -9.67 -2.59
CA GLN A 3 -13.47 -8.72 -3.46
C GLN A 3 -12.09 -8.35 -2.89
N ILE A 4 -11.08 -8.31 -3.76
CA ILE A 4 -9.72 -7.90 -3.38
C ILE A 4 -9.39 -6.65 -4.18
N VAL A 5 -9.09 -5.56 -3.48
CA VAL A 5 -8.72 -4.28 -4.10
C VAL A 5 -7.26 -3.98 -3.77
N ILE A 6 -6.42 -3.80 -4.78
CA ILE A 6 -4.98 -3.60 -4.60
C ILE A 6 -4.57 -2.23 -5.13
N ILE A 7 -4.17 -1.33 -4.22
CA ILE A 7 -3.60 -0.03 -4.56
C ILE A 7 -2.08 -0.19 -4.60
N HIS A 8 -1.51 -0.03 -5.80
CA HIS A 8 -0.08 -0.21 -6.04
C HIS A 8 0.78 0.91 -5.44
N GLY A 9 2.08 0.67 -5.34
CA GLY A 9 3.07 1.68 -4.97
C GLY A 9 3.37 2.68 -6.08
N GLY A 10 4.30 3.57 -5.80
CA GLY A 10 4.76 4.59 -6.73
C GLY A 10 5.79 5.49 -6.07
N ASP A 11 6.20 6.52 -6.77
CA ASP A 11 7.10 7.57 -6.26
C ASP A 11 6.32 8.89 -6.14
N SER A 12 6.66 9.69 -5.14
CA SER A 12 6.13 11.04 -4.97
C SER A 12 7.27 11.97 -4.57
N PHE A 13 7.24 13.20 -5.05
CA PHE A 13 8.28 14.18 -4.78
C PHE A 13 7.65 15.51 -4.34
N SER A 14 8.33 16.20 -3.42
CA SER A 14 7.88 17.50 -2.91
C SER A 14 8.04 18.63 -3.94
N SER A 15 8.74 18.38 -5.07
CA SER A 15 8.80 19.29 -6.21
C SER A 15 9.14 18.57 -7.51
N TYR A 16 8.75 19.16 -8.64
CA TYR A 16 9.10 18.64 -9.96
C TYR A 16 10.61 18.61 -10.21
N ASP A 17 11.36 19.57 -9.67
CA ASP A 17 12.84 19.59 -9.79
C ASP A 17 13.46 18.38 -9.06
N LYS A 18 12.93 17.98 -7.91
CA LYS A 18 13.38 16.77 -7.22
C LYS A 18 13.08 15.52 -8.03
N HIS A 19 11.89 15.42 -8.62
CA HIS A 19 11.55 14.35 -9.54
C HIS A 19 12.53 14.28 -10.72
N LEU A 20 12.83 15.40 -11.38
CA LEU A 20 13.81 15.43 -12.46
C LEU A 20 15.21 15.05 -12.01
N LYS A 21 15.60 15.46 -10.80
CA LYS A 21 16.89 15.08 -10.21
C LYS A 21 16.96 13.57 -9.96
N ASP A 22 15.90 12.99 -9.42
CA ASP A 22 15.82 11.54 -9.23
C ASP A 22 15.93 10.79 -10.56
N LEU A 23 15.15 11.17 -11.58
CA LEU A 23 15.22 10.56 -12.91
C LEU A 23 16.63 10.61 -13.52
N LYS A 24 17.36 11.70 -13.33
CA LYS A 24 18.74 11.85 -13.84
C LYS A 24 19.73 10.95 -13.11
N ASN A 25 19.51 10.69 -11.82
CA ASN A 25 20.43 9.96 -10.96
C ASN A 25 20.08 8.48 -10.85
N ARG A 26 18.84 8.09 -11.15
CA ARG A 26 18.34 6.72 -11.03
C ARG A 26 19.06 5.80 -11.99
N GLN A 27 19.74 4.80 -11.43
CA GLN A 27 20.35 3.76 -12.24
C GLN A 27 19.28 2.78 -12.74
N LEU A 28 19.31 2.50 -14.04
CA LEU A 28 18.41 1.54 -14.65
C LEU A 28 18.97 0.13 -14.50
N ASP A 29 18.16 -0.73 -13.92
CA ASP A 29 18.38 -2.17 -13.92
C ASP A 29 17.60 -2.76 -15.10
N VAL A 30 18.32 -3.30 -16.09
CA VAL A 30 17.72 -3.88 -17.30
C VAL A 30 16.78 -5.04 -16.97
N ASP A 31 17.04 -5.80 -15.91
CA ASP A 31 16.16 -6.90 -15.50
C ASP A 31 14.83 -6.39 -14.96
N ARG A 32 14.81 -5.21 -14.36
CA ARG A 32 13.56 -4.54 -13.95
C ARG A 32 12.75 -3.99 -15.12
N LEU A 33 13.35 -3.78 -16.28
CA LEU A 33 12.66 -3.37 -17.51
C LEU A 33 11.94 -4.53 -18.21
N ARG A 34 12.27 -5.78 -17.86
CA ARG A 34 11.61 -6.95 -18.42
C ARG A 34 10.30 -7.24 -17.70
N PRO A 35 9.32 -7.87 -18.39
CA PRO A 35 8.10 -8.35 -17.72
C PRO A 35 8.47 -9.30 -16.57
N ASN A 36 8.07 -8.92 -15.36
CA ASN A 36 8.31 -9.68 -14.15
C ASN A 36 6.99 -10.02 -13.47
N LYS A 37 6.85 -11.27 -13.04
CA LYS A 37 5.76 -11.68 -12.17
C LYS A 37 5.94 -11.06 -10.78
N ARG A 38 4.88 -10.49 -10.23
CA ARG A 38 4.85 -9.88 -8.91
C ARG A 38 3.88 -10.63 -8.00
N TRP A 39 3.95 -10.41 -6.69
CA TRP A 39 3.05 -11.02 -5.72
C TRP A 39 1.56 -10.79 -6.06
N LYS A 40 1.19 -9.65 -6.63
CA LYS A 40 -0.19 -9.38 -7.07
C LYS A 40 -0.67 -10.39 -8.12
N ASP A 41 0.21 -10.82 -9.03
CA ASP A 41 -0.13 -11.82 -10.07
C ASP A 41 -0.36 -13.19 -9.43
N THR A 42 0.37 -13.49 -8.36
CA THR A 42 0.22 -14.72 -7.56
C THR A 42 -1.07 -14.68 -6.74
N VAL A 43 -1.42 -13.52 -6.16
CA VAL A 43 -2.72 -13.32 -5.50
C VAL A 43 -3.87 -13.53 -6.50
N ILE A 44 -3.82 -12.90 -7.68
CA ILE A 44 -4.84 -13.07 -8.72
C ILE A 44 -5.03 -14.55 -9.07
N ALA A 45 -3.93 -15.28 -9.25
CA ALA A 45 -3.97 -16.71 -9.56
C ALA A 45 -4.51 -17.57 -8.40
N ALA A 46 -4.29 -17.16 -7.14
CA ALA A 46 -4.72 -17.89 -5.95
C ALA A 46 -6.21 -17.73 -5.61
N PHE A 47 -6.88 -16.72 -6.21
CA PHE A 47 -8.28 -16.39 -5.95
C PHE A 47 -9.13 -16.33 -7.24
N PRO A 48 -9.22 -17.41 -8.02
CA PRO A 48 -9.90 -17.39 -9.33
C PRO A 48 -11.41 -17.11 -9.25
N GLY A 49 -12.00 -17.21 -8.04
CA GLY A 49 -13.43 -16.92 -7.81
C GLY A 49 -13.69 -15.57 -7.14
N ALA A 50 -12.66 -14.75 -6.90
CA ALA A 50 -12.82 -13.43 -6.32
C ALA A 50 -12.96 -12.36 -7.41
N ASP A 51 -13.62 -11.26 -7.07
CA ASP A 51 -13.58 -10.04 -7.86
C ASP A 51 -12.32 -9.25 -7.47
N ILE A 52 -11.36 -9.11 -8.40
CA ILE A 52 -10.07 -8.49 -8.11
C ILE A 52 -9.91 -7.19 -8.90
N LEU A 53 -9.83 -6.08 -8.17
CA LEU A 53 -9.59 -4.76 -8.72
C LEU A 53 -8.13 -4.34 -8.50
N THR A 54 -7.43 -4.04 -9.58
CA THR A 54 -6.05 -3.53 -9.53
C THR A 54 -5.96 -2.20 -10.30
N PRO A 55 -6.59 -1.13 -9.78
CA PRO A 55 -6.62 0.13 -10.49
C PRO A 55 -5.22 0.69 -10.70
N THR A 56 -4.97 1.25 -11.87
CA THR A 56 -3.79 2.09 -12.10
C THR A 56 -4.08 3.48 -11.54
N MET A 57 -3.33 3.85 -10.51
CA MET A 57 -3.42 5.18 -9.90
C MET A 57 -2.72 6.24 -10.79
N PRO A 58 -3.23 7.49 -10.84
CA PRO A 58 -2.67 8.53 -11.68
C PRO A 58 -1.19 8.81 -11.38
N ASN A 59 -0.41 9.08 -12.42
CA ASN A 59 0.95 9.63 -12.34
C ASN A 59 1.88 8.92 -11.34
N SER A 60 1.83 7.58 -11.26
CA SER A 60 2.50 6.80 -10.21
C SER A 60 4.02 6.99 -10.10
N ALA A 61 4.69 7.56 -11.11
CA ALA A 61 6.11 7.89 -11.07
C ALA A 61 6.41 9.28 -10.47
N ASN A 62 5.38 10.12 -10.29
CA ASN A 62 5.43 11.41 -9.59
C ASN A 62 4.02 11.73 -9.07
N ALA A 63 3.54 10.86 -8.20
CA ALA A 63 2.18 10.86 -7.71
C ALA A 63 1.87 12.12 -6.89
N GLN A 64 0.62 12.58 -7.00
CA GLN A 64 0.06 13.63 -6.17
C GLN A 64 -1.11 13.07 -5.38
N TYR A 65 -1.14 13.34 -4.08
CA TYR A 65 -2.13 12.79 -3.17
C TYR A 65 -3.57 13.13 -3.57
N ASP A 66 -3.81 14.40 -3.94
CA ASP A 66 -5.14 14.87 -4.33
C ASP A 66 -5.66 14.19 -5.60
N GLU A 67 -4.77 13.89 -6.56
CA GLU A 67 -5.14 13.13 -7.76
C GLU A 67 -5.57 11.71 -7.40
N TRP A 68 -4.87 11.08 -6.46
CA TRP A 68 -5.20 9.73 -6.00
C TRP A 68 -6.51 9.73 -5.19
N VAL A 69 -6.77 10.76 -4.39
CA VAL A 69 -8.06 10.94 -3.69
C VAL A 69 -9.20 10.98 -4.70
N ILE A 70 -9.14 11.88 -5.68
CA ILE A 70 -10.18 12.01 -6.71
C ILE A 70 -10.44 10.68 -7.44
N TRP A 71 -9.35 9.95 -7.74
CA TRP A 71 -9.45 8.67 -8.46
C TRP A 71 -10.02 7.56 -7.57
N PHE A 72 -9.55 7.46 -6.34
CA PHE A 72 -9.98 6.44 -5.37
C PHE A 72 -11.46 6.60 -4.99
N GLU A 73 -11.94 7.83 -4.83
CA GLU A 73 -13.35 8.11 -4.57
C GLU A 73 -14.29 7.63 -5.69
N LYS A 74 -13.77 7.51 -6.92
CA LYS A 74 -14.51 6.91 -8.04
C LYS A 74 -14.51 5.37 -7.97
N ILE A 75 -13.58 4.77 -7.24
CA ILE A 75 -13.46 3.32 -7.08
C ILE A 75 -14.33 2.83 -5.92
N ILE A 76 -14.42 3.59 -4.83
CA ILE A 76 -15.21 3.23 -3.62
C ILE A 76 -16.64 2.77 -3.94
N PRO A 77 -17.41 3.38 -4.86
CA PRO A 77 -18.76 2.93 -5.19
C PRO A 77 -18.85 1.51 -5.76
N TYR A 78 -17.74 0.93 -6.20
CA TYR A 78 -17.67 -0.45 -6.70
C TYR A 78 -17.26 -1.46 -5.62
N PHE A 79 -17.07 -1.03 -4.37
CA PHE A 79 -16.76 -1.93 -3.27
C PHE A 79 -17.96 -2.82 -2.96
N SER A 80 -17.69 -4.12 -2.86
CA SER A 80 -18.68 -5.11 -2.44
C SER A 80 -18.86 -5.13 -0.92
N ASP A 81 -19.63 -6.07 -0.42
CA ASP A 81 -19.85 -6.24 1.02
C ASP A 81 -18.67 -6.91 1.74
N ASP A 82 -17.81 -7.62 1.01
CA ASP A 82 -16.67 -8.39 1.54
C ASP A 82 -15.39 -7.97 0.81
N VAL A 83 -14.84 -6.82 1.20
CA VAL A 83 -13.64 -6.23 0.59
C VAL A 83 -12.41 -6.49 1.45
N ARG A 84 -11.35 -6.94 0.77
CA ARG A 84 -9.98 -6.93 1.30
C ARG A 84 -9.20 -5.84 0.57
N LEU A 85 -8.92 -4.74 1.25
CA LEU A 85 -8.26 -3.56 0.70
C LEU A 85 -6.77 -3.60 1.04
N ILE A 86 -5.94 -3.67 0.01
CA ILE A 86 -4.49 -3.77 0.14
C ILE A 86 -3.84 -2.52 -0.43
N GLY A 87 -2.99 -1.86 0.35
CA GLY A 87 -2.06 -0.86 -0.14
C GLY A 87 -0.62 -1.37 -0.06
N HIS A 88 0.18 -1.13 -1.09
CA HIS A 88 1.60 -1.44 -1.09
C HIS A 88 2.44 -0.18 -1.23
N SER A 89 3.45 0.00 -0.36
CA SER A 89 4.37 1.14 -0.43
C SER A 89 3.62 2.48 -0.40
N LEU A 90 3.77 3.33 -1.40
CA LEU A 90 3.02 4.57 -1.53
C LEU A 90 1.49 4.34 -1.50
N GLY A 91 0.99 3.22 -2.03
CA GLY A 91 -0.42 2.85 -1.94
C GLY A 91 -0.89 2.58 -0.51
N ALA A 92 -0.01 2.04 0.35
CA ALA A 92 -0.30 1.86 1.77
C ALA A 92 -0.29 3.21 2.51
N MET A 93 0.66 4.09 2.21
CA MET A 93 0.67 5.46 2.73
C MET A 93 -0.60 6.22 2.33
N PHE A 94 -0.98 6.10 1.05
CA PHE A 94 -2.21 6.70 0.54
C PHE A 94 -3.43 6.25 1.34
N LEU A 95 -3.62 4.94 1.49
CA LEU A 95 -4.77 4.40 2.22
C LEU A 95 -4.77 4.85 3.68
N ALA A 96 -3.62 4.82 4.36
CA ALA A 96 -3.52 5.24 5.75
C ALA A 96 -3.89 6.71 5.92
N LYS A 97 -3.34 7.60 5.08
CA LYS A 97 -3.65 9.03 5.10
C LYS A 97 -5.11 9.29 4.74
N TYR A 98 -5.59 8.69 3.63
CA TYR A 98 -6.96 8.89 3.16
C TYR A 98 -8.00 8.45 4.21
N LEU A 99 -7.83 7.26 4.78
CA LEU A 99 -8.79 6.71 5.75
C LEU A 99 -8.76 7.42 7.11
N HIS A 100 -7.62 8.04 7.47
CA HIS A 100 -7.54 8.95 8.60
C HIS A 100 -8.38 10.22 8.39
N GLU A 101 -8.26 10.82 7.20
CA GLU A 101 -8.94 12.05 6.83
C GLU A 101 -10.42 11.82 6.46
N ASN A 102 -10.70 10.68 5.82
CA ASN A 102 -11.99 10.32 5.23
C ASN A 102 -12.40 8.88 5.57
N PRO A 103 -12.91 8.61 6.77
CA PRO A 103 -13.35 7.27 7.14
C PRO A 103 -14.42 6.73 6.19
N LEU A 104 -14.33 5.44 5.83
CA LEU A 104 -15.33 4.79 5.00
C LEU A 104 -16.68 4.71 5.74
N LYS A 105 -17.77 4.96 5.03
CA LYS A 105 -19.13 4.81 5.56
C LYS A 105 -19.46 3.36 5.93
N LYS A 106 -18.90 2.42 5.18
CA LYS A 106 -18.99 1.00 5.43
C LYS A 106 -17.57 0.45 5.56
N PRO A 107 -17.23 -0.16 6.71
CA PRO A 107 -15.92 -0.78 6.86
C PRO A 107 -15.67 -1.87 5.82
N VAL A 108 -14.42 -2.00 5.38
CA VAL A 108 -13.94 -3.16 4.62
C VAL A 108 -13.65 -4.30 5.60
N HIS A 109 -13.68 -5.53 5.11
CA HIS A 109 -13.39 -6.68 5.97
C HIS A 109 -11.92 -6.67 6.46
N GLN A 110 -10.97 -6.48 5.55
CA GLN A 110 -9.55 -6.35 5.90
C GLN A 110 -8.93 -5.13 5.23
N LEU A 111 -8.16 -4.36 5.99
CA LEU A 111 -7.23 -3.34 5.51
C LEU A 111 -5.81 -3.84 5.71
N ILE A 112 -5.05 -3.99 4.63
CA ILE A 112 -3.68 -4.49 4.67
C ILE A 112 -2.74 -3.38 4.18
N LEU A 113 -1.87 -2.89 5.08
CA LEU A 113 -0.85 -1.90 4.78
C LEU A 113 0.50 -2.62 4.67
N LEU A 114 1.00 -2.73 3.44
CA LEU A 114 2.19 -3.48 3.08
C LEU A 114 3.35 -2.54 2.80
N ALA A 115 4.44 -2.61 3.58
CA ALA A 115 5.65 -1.78 3.47
C ALA A 115 5.32 -0.27 3.40
N ALA A 116 4.47 0.20 4.30
CA ALA A 116 4.06 1.59 4.35
C ALA A 116 5.15 2.47 4.98
N GLY A 117 5.52 3.57 4.31
CA GLY A 117 6.22 4.68 4.95
C GLY A 117 5.24 5.52 5.79
N TYR A 118 5.78 6.36 6.66
CA TYR A 118 4.98 7.27 7.48
C TYR A 118 5.46 8.72 7.30
N ASN A 119 6.59 9.08 7.89
CA ASN A 119 7.15 10.42 7.80
C ASN A 119 8.67 10.45 8.06
N ASP A 120 9.40 9.43 7.63
CA ASP A 120 10.85 9.42 7.75
C ASP A 120 11.45 10.64 7.07
N SER A 121 12.32 11.36 7.77
CA SER A 121 12.90 12.62 7.28
C SER A 121 14.00 12.41 6.23
N THR A 122 14.46 11.19 6.04
CA THR A 122 15.47 10.83 5.03
C THR A 122 14.85 10.56 3.66
N GLU A 123 13.52 10.38 3.61
CA GLU A 123 12.77 10.08 2.39
C GLU A 123 11.89 11.26 1.96
N ASP A 124 11.71 11.42 0.66
CA ASP A 124 10.78 12.40 0.11
C ASP A 124 9.45 11.74 -0.27
N TYR A 125 8.51 11.76 0.63
CA TYR A 125 7.16 11.23 0.39
C TYR A 125 6.21 12.24 -0.28
N GLY A 126 6.71 13.41 -0.66
CA GLY A 126 5.93 14.46 -1.31
C GLY A 126 4.64 14.76 -0.55
N SER A 127 3.52 14.78 -1.27
CA SER A 127 2.19 15.03 -0.70
C SER A 127 1.59 13.86 0.09
N PHE A 128 2.26 12.68 0.13
CA PHE A 128 1.77 11.48 0.83
C PHE A 128 2.25 11.36 2.27
N MET A 129 3.11 12.25 2.74
CA MET A 129 3.58 12.25 4.13
C MET A 129 2.42 12.13 5.10
N ILE A 130 2.54 11.22 6.07
CA ILE A 130 1.51 10.94 7.07
C ILE A 130 1.82 11.73 8.34
N THR A 131 0.83 12.42 8.88
CA THR A 131 0.92 13.11 10.17
C THR A 131 0.25 12.32 11.28
N SER A 132 -0.77 11.52 10.94
CA SER A 132 -1.45 10.57 11.82
C SER A 132 -2.16 9.51 10.99
N ALA A 133 -2.21 8.28 11.53
CA ALA A 133 -3.02 7.18 11.03
C ALA A 133 -4.10 6.75 12.02
N LYS A 134 -4.36 7.56 13.07
CA LYS A 134 -5.36 7.27 14.09
C LYS A 134 -6.76 7.22 13.50
N GLY A 135 -7.53 6.25 13.94
CA GLY A 135 -8.95 6.13 13.55
C GLY A 135 -9.21 5.37 12.27
N ILE A 136 -8.15 4.92 11.54
CA ILE A 136 -8.35 4.12 10.32
C ILE A 136 -9.01 2.77 10.60
N GLU A 137 -8.90 2.25 11.82
CA GLU A 137 -9.60 1.05 12.30
C GLU A 137 -11.13 1.17 12.24
N LYS A 138 -11.66 2.38 12.14
CA LYS A 138 -13.10 2.60 11.92
C LYS A 138 -13.54 2.24 10.49
N SER A 139 -12.59 2.14 9.58
CA SER A 139 -12.82 1.85 8.16
C SER A 139 -12.58 0.39 7.80
N ALA A 140 -12.21 -0.47 8.76
CA ALA A 140 -11.96 -1.89 8.55
C ALA A 140 -12.32 -2.71 9.79
N ASP A 141 -12.80 -3.96 9.60
CA ASP A 141 -13.00 -4.89 10.69
C ASP A 141 -11.66 -5.37 11.26
N GLU A 142 -10.67 -5.57 10.39
CA GLU A 142 -9.31 -5.94 10.74
C GLU A 142 -8.30 -5.05 10.02
N VAL A 143 -7.28 -4.58 10.74
CA VAL A 143 -6.14 -3.85 10.17
C VAL A 143 -4.88 -4.68 10.33
N HIS A 144 -4.17 -4.90 9.22
CA HIS A 144 -2.92 -5.66 9.18
C HIS A 144 -1.78 -4.77 8.69
N LEU A 145 -0.70 -4.75 9.45
CA LEU A 145 0.54 -4.02 9.14
C LEU A 145 1.61 -5.06 8.78
N LEU A 146 2.07 -5.05 7.54
CA LEU A 146 3.09 -5.99 7.05
C LEU A 146 4.37 -5.23 6.70
N HIS A 147 5.49 -5.57 7.33
CA HIS A 147 6.78 -4.94 7.06
C HIS A 147 7.94 -5.92 7.20
N SER A 148 9.00 -5.74 6.42
CA SER A 148 10.21 -6.56 6.50
C SER A 148 11.38 -5.77 7.09
N ARG A 149 12.16 -6.41 7.97
CA ARG A 149 13.32 -5.76 8.62
C ARG A 149 14.45 -5.43 7.65
N ASP A 150 14.51 -6.14 6.54
CA ASP A 150 15.47 -5.96 5.46
C ASP A 150 14.94 -5.07 4.32
N ASP A 151 13.84 -4.33 4.55
CA ASP A 151 13.31 -3.38 3.58
C ASP A 151 14.33 -2.25 3.35
N PHE A 152 14.84 -2.15 2.12
CA PHE A 152 15.86 -1.18 1.73
C PHE A 152 15.27 0.10 1.11
N ILE A 153 13.94 0.20 0.99
CA ILE A 153 13.22 1.37 0.46
C ILE A 153 12.55 2.13 1.59
N VAL A 154 11.79 1.43 2.45
CA VAL A 154 11.10 2.04 3.58
C VAL A 154 11.67 1.49 4.87
N PRO A 155 12.26 2.34 5.74
CA PRO A 155 12.85 1.89 6.99
C PRO A 155 11.84 1.14 7.87
N TYR A 156 12.26 0.00 8.44
CA TYR A 156 11.42 -0.80 9.33
C TYR A 156 10.89 -0.01 10.55
N SER A 157 11.63 1.03 10.97
CA SER A 157 11.21 1.92 12.07
C SER A 157 9.90 2.67 11.80
N GLU A 158 9.48 2.79 10.54
CA GLU A 158 8.20 3.41 10.18
C GLU A 158 7.00 2.60 10.71
N LEU A 159 7.14 1.27 10.82
CA LEU A 159 6.12 0.39 11.37
C LEU A 159 5.71 0.80 12.80
N ALA A 160 6.67 1.14 13.66
CA ALA A 160 6.40 1.51 15.05
C ALA A 160 5.48 2.73 15.19
N LYS A 161 5.48 3.63 14.21
CA LYS A 161 4.58 4.80 14.19
C LYS A 161 3.14 4.39 13.92
N PHE A 162 2.94 3.42 13.02
CA PHE A 162 1.62 2.82 12.80
C PHE A 162 1.13 2.05 14.01
N GLU A 163 1.99 1.26 14.67
CA GLU A 163 1.63 0.53 15.90
C GLU A 163 1.19 1.48 17.01
N ALA A 164 1.86 2.63 17.14
CA ALA A 164 1.48 3.65 18.11
C ALA A 164 0.12 4.31 17.83
N ASP A 165 -0.21 4.50 16.55
CA ASP A 165 -1.48 5.12 16.14
C ASP A 165 -2.65 4.12 16.08
N ILE A 166 -2.35 2.84 15.80
CA ILE A 166 -3.35 1.78 15.59
C ILE A 166 -2.99 0.58 16.49
N PRO A 167 -3.14 0.70 17.82
CA PRO A 167 -2.72 -0.35 18.76
C PRO A 167 -3.51 -1.66 18.62
N THR A 168 -4.62 -1.65 17.89
CA THR A 168 -5.44 -2.83 17.60
C THR A 168 -5.02 -3.57 16.33
N ALA A 169 -4.06 -3.03 15.57
CA ALA A 169 -3.62 -3.65 14.33
C ALA A 169 -2.84 -4.96 14.56
N HIS A 170 -3.03 -5.90 13.66
CA HIS A 170 -2.25 -7.13 13.60
C HIS A 170 -0.93 -6.88 12.87
N VAL A 171 0.18 -7.03 13.59
CA VAL A 171 1.52 -6.78 13.03
C VAL A 171 2.14 -8.08 12.53
N HIS A 172 2.63 -8.04 11.30
CA HIS A 172 3.34 -9.14 10.62
C HIS A 172 4.74 -8.66 10.23
N ALA A 173 5.73 -9.03 11.03
CA ALA A 173 7.13 -8.68 10.78
C ALA A 173 7.84 -9.82 10.06
N PHE A 174 8.59 -9.47 9.01
CA PHE A 174 9.39 -10.40 8.22
C PHE A 174 10.88 -10.03 8.31
N ASP A 175 11.75 -10.99 7.98
CA ASP A 175 13.20 -10.79 8.03
C ASP A 175 13.86 -10.80 6.61
N ASN A 176 13.12 -11.26 5.59
CA ASN A 176 13.67 -11.56 4.27
C ASN A 176 12.67 -11.36 3.11
N LYS A 177 11.80 -10.36 3.23
CA LYS A 177 10.84 -10.03 2.16
C LYS A 177 11.20 -8.74 1.42
N ASN A 178 12.31 -8.10 1.80
CA ASN A 178 12.70 -6.81 1.22
C ASN A 178 11.53 -5.82 1.24
N HIS A 179 11.31 -5.11 0.16
CA HIS A 179 10.15 -4.25 -0.07
C HIS A 179 8.98 -5.01 -0.73
N PHE A 180 8.86 -6.32 -0.49
CA PHE A 180 7.83 -7.21 -1.08
C PHE A 180 7.80 -7.11 -2.61
N LEU A 181 8.97 -7.20 -3.25
CA LEU A 181 9.10 -7.09 -4.71
C LEU A 181 9.00 -8.45 -5.41
N ASP A 182 9.11 -9.54 -4.68
CA ASP A 182 9.08 -10.90 -5.21
C ASP A 182 7.67 -11.36 -5.59
N ALA A 183 7.61 -12.39 -6.42
CA ALA A 183 6.35 -12.99 -6.84
C ALA A 183 5.74 -13.89 -5.75
N ASP A 184 6.57 -14.48 -4.89
CA ASP A 184 6.14 -15.45 -3.89
C ASP A 184 5.80 -14.78 -2.56
N PHE A 185 4.50 -14.83 -2.20
CA PHE A 185 4.01 -14.27 -0.95
C PHE A 185 2.88 -15.13 -0.37
N PRO A 186 3.19 -16.38 0.06
CA PRO A 186 2.20 -17.32 0.58
C PRO A 186 1.54 -16.82 1.87
N GLU A 187 2.25 -16.04 2.68
CA GLU A 187 1.72 -15.48 3.93
C GLU A 187 0.57 -14.50 3.67
N LEU A 188 0.70 -13.64 2.64
CA LEU A 188 -0.39 -12.76 2.24
C LEU A 188 -1.59 -13.55 1.71
N ILE A 189 -1.35 -14.61 0.91
CA ILE A 189 -2.41 -15.48 0.42
C ILE A 189 -3.13 -16.18 1.58
N ALA A 190 -2.38 -16.63 2.60
CA ALA A 190 -2.95 -17.25 3.79
C ALA A 190 -3.81 -16.24 4.59
N LEU A 191 -3.32 -15.01 4.74
CA LEU A 191 -4.04 -13.93 5.41
C LEU A 191 -5.36 -13.61 4.68
N LEU A 192 -5.32 -13.46 3.37
CA LEU A 192 -6.51 -13.15 2.55
C LEU A 192 -7.58 -14.27 2.55
N LYS A 193 -7.25 -15.49 2.98
CA LYS A 193 -8.17 -16.62 3.12
C LYS A 193 -8.87 -16.70 4.48
N GLN A 194 -8.45 -15.89 5.44
CA GLN A 194 -9.11 -15.79 6.74
C GLN A 194 -10.52 -15.20 6.56
N LYS A 195 -11.47 -15.71 7.39
CA LYS A 195 -12.88 -15.30 7.35
C LYS A 195 -13.18 -14.41 8.53
#